data_2d1961b34472e6d2be46f0e66691ffe1
#
_entry.id   2d1961b34472e6d2be46f0e66691ffe1
#
_cell.length_a   1.000
_cell.length_b   1.000
_cell.length_c   1.000
_cell.angle_alpha   90.00
_cell.angle_beta   90.00
_cell.angle_gamma   90.00
#
_symmetry.space_group_name_H-M   'P 1'
#
loop_
_entity.id
_entity.type
_entity.pdbx_description
1 polymer ?
#
loop_
_entity_poly.entity_id
_entity_poly.type
_entity_poly.pdbx_seq_one_letter_code
_entity_poly.pdbx_strand_id
1 'polypeptide(L)'
;MATLLPAANYFLGLKEFPPARKLIDSGVPVALATDYNPGTSPTTSMPFALSAACTHMKMLPSEAIVAATYNGACALRLQGRKGSLEPGKDADIAIFDVGDYREIAYWFGVNRCCETLLMGVRRSERT
;
A
#
# COMPACT_ATOMS: atom_id res chain seq x y z
N MET A 1 6.94 -14.86 -1.58
CA MET A 1 6.19 -13.61 -1.38
C MET A 1 5.04 -13.55 -2.36
N ALA A 2 3.86 -13.18 -1.90
CA ALA A 2 2.67 -13.01 -2.73
C ALA A 2 2.35 -11.50 -2.86
N THR A 3 2.21 -10.98 -4.09
CA THR A 3 1.75 -9.60 -4.32
C THR A 3 0.26 -9.65 -4.64
N LEU A 4 -0.56 -8.95 -3.85
CA LEU A 4 -2.01 -8.95 -3.94
C LEU A 4 -2.51 -7.62 -4.48
N LEU A 5 -3.59 -7.67 -5.28
CA LEU A 5 -4.09 -6.55 -6.10
C LEU A 5 -5.57 -6.25 -5.77
N PRO A 6 -5.89 -5.81 -4.54
CA PRO A 6 -7.28 -5.67 -4.10
C PRO A 6 -8.09 -4.65 -4.91
N ALA A 7 -7.44 -3.63 -5.48
CA ALA A 7 -8.11 -2.63 -6.30
C ALA A 7 -8.66 -3.23 -7.61
N ALA A 8 -7.92 -4.15 -8.23
CA ALA A 8 -8.38 -4.87 -9.42
C ALA A 8 -9.58 -5.78 -9.10
N ASN A 9 -9.54 -6.53 -7.99
CA ASN A 9 -10.68 -7.34 -7.55
C ASN A 9 -11.94 -6.49 -7.34
N TYR A 10 -11.79 -5.34 -6.69
CA TYR A 10 -12.89 -4.39 -6.48
C TYR A 10 -13.45 -3.87 -7.80
N PHE A 11 -12.59 -3.36 -8.68
CA PHE A 11 -13.01 -2.74 -9.94
C PHE A 11 -13.72 -3.74 -10.87
N LEU A 12 -13.25 -4.98 -10.92
CA LEU A 12 -13.86 -6.06 -11.70
C LEU A 12 -15.13 -6.65 -11.06
N GLY A 13 -15.52 -6.19 -9.87
CA GLY A 13 -16.69 -6.70 -9.15
C GLY A 13 -16.57 -8.18 -8.75
N LEU A 14 -15.36 -8.67 -8.50
CA LEU A 14 -15.13 -10.05 -8.13
C LEU A 14 -15.67 -10.32 -6.71
N LYS A 15 -16.37 -11.42 -6.54
CA LYS A 15 -16.93 -11.81 -5.23
C LYS A 15 -15.84 -12.26 -4.26
N GLU A 16 -14.78 -12.86 -4.77
CA GLU A 16 -13.67 -13.39 -3.98
C GLU A 16 -12.45 -12.48 -4.08
N PHE A 17 -11.88 -12.20 -2.92
CA PHE A 17 -10.60 -11.49 -2.78
C PHE A 17 -9.49 -12.48 -2.44
N PRO A 18 -8.22 -12.16 -2.76
CA PRO A 18 -7.09 -13.01 -2.39
C PRO A 18 -7.08 -13.33 -0.89
N PRO A 19 -6.72 -14.57 -0.50
CA PRO A 19 -6.81 -15.02 0.89
C PRO A 19 -5.62 -14.54 1.73
N ALA A 20 -5.46 -13.21 1.88
CA ALA A 20 -4.31 -12.60 2.57
C ALA A 20 -4.15 -13.14 4.00
N ARG A 21 -5.26 -13.27 4.76
CA ARG A 21 -5.19 -13.79 6.13
C ARG A 21 -4.57 -15.18 6.19
N LYS A 22 -4.99 -16.08 5.31
CA LYS A 22 -4.43 -17.46 5.25
C LYS A 22 -2.96 -17.46 4.87
N LEU A 23 -2.56 -16.60 3.92
CA LEU A 23 -1.16 -16.47 3.52
C LEU A 23 -0.29 -16.00 4.68
N ILE A 24 -0.72 -14.93 5.36
CA ILE A 24 0.02 -14.35 6.50
C ILE A 24 0.12 -15.38 7.64
N ASP A 25 -0.97 -16.03 8.01
CA ASP A 25 -1.00 -17.03 9.09
C ASP A 25 -0.13 -18.26 8.76
N SER A 26 0.07 -18.54 7.47
CA SER A 26 0.99 -19.59 7.00
C SER A 26 2.45 -19.12 6.86
N GLY A 27 2.77 -17.91 7.29
CA GLY A 27 4.12 -17.35 7.23
C GLY A 27 4.55 -16.89 5.82
N VAL A 28 3.62 -16.75 4.88
CA VAL A 28 3.91 -16.23 3.54
C VAL A 28 3.92 -14.70 3.57
N PRO A 29 5.04 -14.04 3.25
CA PRO A 29 5.09 -12.59 3.15
C PRO A 29 4.15 -12.09 2.05
N VAL A 30 3.35 -11.05 2.37
CA VAL A 30 2.39 -10.44 1.46
C VAL A 30 2.83 -9.03 1.13
N ALA A 31 2.81 -8.67 -0.15
CA ALA A 31 2.92 -7.30 -0.64
C ALA A 31 1.57 -6.84 -1.23
N LEU A 32 1.31 -5.53 -1.22
CA LEU A 32 0.16 -4.90 -1.85
C LEU A 32 0.62 -3.98 -2.98
N ALA A 33 -0.15 -3.95 -4.06
CA ALA A 33 0.03 -3.02 -5.16
C ALA A 33 -1.32 -2.51 -5.69
N THR A 34 -1.31 -1.34 -6.32
CA THR A 34 -2.50 -0.77 -6.97
C THR A 34 -2.82 -1.45 -8.28
N ASP A 35 -1.81 -2.04 -8.94
CA ASP A 35 -1.94 -2.58 -10.30
C ASP A 35 -2.49 -1.53 -11.30
N TYR A 36 -2.05 -0.28 -11.15
CA TYR A 36 -2.60 0.82 -11.95
C TYR A 36 -2.52 0.55 -13.45
N ASN A 37 -3.69 0.38 -14.04
CA ASN A 37 -3.87 0.22 -15.48
C ASN A 37 -5.30 0.60 -15.88
N PRO A 38 -5.56 1.01 -17.14
CA PRO A 38 -6.88 1.46 -17.58
C PRO A 38 -7.92 0.32 -17.69
N GLY A 39 -7.50 -0.93 -17.75
CA GLY A 39 -8.39 -2.08 -17.98
C GLY A 39 -9.04 -2.63 -16.71
N THR A 40 -8.26 -2.80 -15.65
CA THR A 40 -8.70 -3.54 -14.46
C THR A 40 -8.51 -2.80 -13.14
N SER A 41 -7.72 -1.72 -13.12
CA SER A 41 -7.45 -0.97 -11.89
C SER A 41 -7.09 0.50 -12.18
N PRO A 42 -8.07 1.35 -12.58
CA PRO A 42 -7.81 2.73 -12.97
C PRO A 42 -7.61 3.65 -11.74
N THR A 43 -6.81 3.22 -10.78
CA THR A 43 -6.51 4.00 -9.57
C THR A 43 -5.04 3.89 -9.16
N THR A 44 -4.47 5.02 -8.77
CA THR A 44 -3.14 5.10 -8.14
C THR A 44 -3.22 5.16 -6.62
N SER A 45 -4.43 5.10 -6.04
CA SER A 45 -4.65 5.27 -4.61
C SER A 45 -4.20 4.06 -3.81
N MET A 46 -3.02 4.14 -3.20
CA MET A 46 -2.57 3.14 -2.23
C MET A 46 -3.46 3.12 -0.97
N PRO A 47 -3.95 4.25 -0.40
CA PRO A 47 -4.91 4.20 0.70
C PRO A 47 -6.16 3.38 0.38
N PHE A 48 -6.68 3.46 -0.85
CA PHE A 48 -7.79 2.60 -1.28
C PHE A 48 -7.40 1.11 -1.26
N ALA A 49 -6.22 0.76 -1.78
CA ALA A 49 -5.74 -0.62 -1.75
C ALA A 49 -5.57 -1.15 -0.31
N LEU A 50 -5.07 -0.31 0.62
CA LEU A 50 -4.97 -0.62 2.05
C LEU A 50 -6.35 -0.87 2.66
N SER A 51 -7.32 0.01 2.36
CA SER A 51 -8.70 -0.13 2.85
C SER A 51 -9.34 -1.44 2.37
N ALA A 52 -9.24 -1.74 1.08
CA ALA A 52 -9.76 -2.99 0.51
C ALA A 52 -9.08 -4.23 1.11
N ALA A 53 -7.77 -4.18 1.36
CA ALA A 53 -7.05 -5.26 2.02
C ALA A 53 -7.54 -5.49 3.46
N CYS A 54 -7.79 -4.43 4.22
CA CYS A 54 -8.32 -4.53 5.58
C CYS A 54 -9.77 -5.05 5.60
N THR A 55 -10.63 -4.53 4.73
CA THR A 55 -12.07 -4.84 4.75
C THR A 55 -12.39 -6.21 4.13
N HIS A 56 -11.83 -6.52 2.97
CA HIS A 56 -12.14 -7.73 2.21
C HIS A 56 -11.17 -8.89 2.46
N MET A 57 -9.90 -8.60 2.75
CA MET A 57 -8.87 -9.61 2.87
C MET A 57 -8.45 -9.89 4.32
N LYS A 58 -9.09 -9.23 5.29
CA LYS A 58 -8.87 -9.40 6.74
C LYS A 58 -7.44 -9.12 7.19
N MET A 59 -6.77 -8.20 6.54
CA MET A 59 -5.48 -7.70 7.00
C MET A 59 -5.66 -6.68 8.12
N LEU A 60 -4.75 -6.68 9.09
CA LEU A 60 -4.65 -5.59 10.06
C LEU A 60 -4.07 -4.34 9.36
N PRO A 61 -4.42 -3.11 9.77
CA PRO A 61 -3.84 -1.89 9.19
C PRO A 61 -2.30 -1.87 9.20
N SER A 62 -1.68 -2.36 10.27
CA SER A 62 -0.22 -2.48 10.35
C SER A 62 0.36 -3.44 9.32
N GLU A 63 -0.29 -4.60 9.12
CA GLU A 63 0.11 -5.57 8.10
C GLU A 63 -0.04 -5.00 6.68
N ALA A 64 -1.13 -4.28 6.44
CA ALA A 64 -1.39 -3.65 5.14
C ALA A 64 -0.34 -2.57 4.82
N ILE A 65 0.05 -1.73 5.79
CA ILE A 65 1.09 -0.72 5.61
C ILE A 65 2.45 -1.38 5.34
N VAL A 66 2.83 -2.40 6.11
CA VAL A 66 4.08 -3.15 5.86
C VAL A 66 4.06 -3.80 4.48
N ALA A 67 2.90 -4.36 4.08
CA ALA A 67 2.72 -4.96 2.75
C ALA A 67 2.89 -3.95 1.61
N ALA A 68 2.44 -2.71 1.81
CA ALA A 68 2.54 -1.64 0.81
C ALA A 68 3.91 -0.92 0.81
N THR A 69 4.72 -1.10 1.83
CA THR A 69 6.01 -0.40 1.99
C THR A 69 7.18 -1.39 1.95
N TYR A 70 7.56 -1.96 3.08
CA TYR A 70 8.73 -2.83 3.18
C TYR A 70 8.61 -4.10 2.32
N ASN A 71 7.47 -4.79 2.39
CA ASN A 71 7.27 -5.98 1.58
C ASN A 71 7.14 -5.64 0.08
N GLY A 72 6.56 -4.50 -0.26
CA GLY A 72 6.57 -3.98 -1.63
C GLY A 72 7.99 -3.77 -2.15
N ALA A 73 8.87 -3.17 -1.35
CA ALA A 73 10.28 -3.02 -1.68
C ALA A 73 10.98 -4.39 -1.81
N CYS A 74 10.67 -5.35 -0.94
CA CYS A 74 11.19 -6.72 -1.04
C CYS A 74 10.76 -7.40 -2.35
N ALA A 75 9.51 -7.25 -2.77
CA ALA A 75 9.01 -7.80 -4.02
C ALA A 75 9.77 -7.27 -5.24
N LEU A 76 10.25 -6.03 -5.16
CA LEU A 76 11.05 -5.37 -6.19
C LEU A 76 12.57 -5.55 -6.00
N ARG A 77 13.02 -6.25 -4.94
CA ARG A 77 14.43 -6.39 -4.54
C ARG A 77 15.10 -5.05 -4.21
N LEU A 78 14.35 -4.10 -3.67
CA LEU A 78 14.79 -2.75 -3.31
C LEU A 78 14.87 -2.52 -1.78
N GLN A 79 14.67 -3.54 -0.95
CA GLN A 79 14.58 -3.42 0.50
C GLN A 79 15.87 -2.90 1.17
N GLY A 80 17.01 -3.02 0.51
CA GLY A 80 18.27 -2.41 0.97
C GLY A 80 18.33 -0.88 0.81
N ARG A 81 17.41 -0.32 0.01
CA ARG A 81 17.39 1.12 -0.30
C ARG A 81 16.06 1.80 0.03
N LYS A 82 14.94 1.08 0.05
CA LYS A 82 13.57 1.62 0.14
C LYS A 82 12.68 0.79 1.06
N GLY A 83 11.50 1.29 1.34
CA GLY A 83 10.41 0.58 2.02
C GLY A 83 10.41 0.69 3.53
N SER A 84 11.41 1.32 4.14
CA SER A 84 11.46 1.63 5.58
C SER A 84 12.24 2.92 5.83
N LEU A 85 11.95 3.57 6.94
CA LEU A 85 12.62 4.80 7.38
C LEU A 85 13.83 4.42 8.24
N GLU A 86 14.96 4.21 7.59
CA GLU A 86 16.23 3.81 8.21
C GLU A 86 17.38 4.66 7.69
N PRO A 87 18.39 4.98 8.54
CA PRO A 87 19.60 5.65 8.08
C PRO A 87 20.27 4.88 6.93
N GLY A 88 20.66 5.61 5.89
CA GLY A 88 21.32 5.04 4.70
C GLY A 88 20.37 4.59 3.59
N LYS A 89 19.06 4.63 3.80
CA LYS A 89 18.06 4.41 2.73
C LYS A 89 17.67 5.71 2.04
N ASP A 90 17.12 5.56 0.82
CA ASP A 90 16.54 6.67 0.07
C ASP A 90 15.41 7.30 0.87
N ALA A 91 15.41 8.62 1.00
CA ALA A 91 14.35 9.35 1.71
C ALA A 91 13.13 9.54 0.81
N ASP A 92 12.48 8.41 0.46
CA ASP A 92 11.18 8.36 -0.22
C ASP A 92 10.10 8.26 0.86
N ILE A 93 9.45 9.38 1.17
CA ILE A 93 8.58 9.52 2.35
C ILE A 93 7.24 10.10 1.92
N ALA A 94 6.15 9.50 2.36
CA ALA A 94 4.81 10.06 2.29
C ALA A 94 4.37 10.48 3.70
N ILE A 95 3.91 11.72 3.84
CA ILE A 95 3.44 12.30 5.10
C ILE A 95 1.93 12.46 5.01
N PHE A 96 1.21 11.95 6.02
CA PHE A 96 -0.24 11.97 6.06
C PHE A 96 -0.74 12.86 7.21
N ASP A 97 -1.75 13.66 6.93
CA ASP A 97 -2.49 14.45 7.92
C ASP A 97 -3.55 13.57 8.59
N VAL A 98 -3.10 12.77 9.53
CA VAL A 98 -3.92 11.83 10.33
C VAL A 98 -3.40 11.76 11.76
N GLY A 99 -4.28 11.49 12.70
CA GLY A 99 -3.92 11.35 14.12
C GLY A 99 -3.37 9.98 14.47
N ASP A 100 -3.65 8.97 13.63
CA ASP A 100 -3.22 7.58 13.84
C ASP A 100 -2.98 6.94 12.47
N TYR A 101 -1.96 6.09 12.36
CA TYR A 101 -1.60 5.43 11.10
C TYR A 101 -2.74 4.55 10.53
N ARG A 102 -3.63 4.06 11.37
CA ARG A 102 -4.80 3.25 10.97
C ARG A 102 -5.78 4.05 10.12
N GLU A 103 -5.80 5.37 10.29
CA GLU A 103 -6.66 6.27 9.51
C GLU A 103 -6.26 6.34 8.04
N ILE A 104 -5.04 5.99 7.67
CA ILE A 104 -4.60 5.94 6.26
C ILE A 104 -5.47 4.95 5.46
N ALA A 105 -5.79 3.80 6.06
CA ALA A 105 -6.69 2.81 5.44
C ALA A 105 -8.18 3.14 5.64
N TYR A 106 -8.52 3.93 6.65
CA TYR A 106 -9.90 4.32 6.95
C TYR A 106 -10.45 5.34 5.94
N TRP A 107 -9.66 6.37 5.62
CA TRP A 107 -10.06 7.45 4.72
C TRP A 107 -9.87 7.09 3.24
N PHE A 108 -10.51 6.01 2.77
CA PHE A 108 -10.31 5.47 1.42
C PHE A 108 -10.80 6.40 0.28
N GLY A 109 -11.71 7.32 0.56
CA GLY A 109 -12.33 8.20 -0.43
C GLY A 109 -11.71 9.60 -0.51
N VAL A 110 -10.73 9.91 0.34
CA VAL A 110 -10.04 11.20 0.38
C VAL A 110 -8.53 10.99 0.47
N ASN A 111 -7.77 11.86 -0.18
CA ASN A 111 -6.32 11.84 -0.06
C ASN A 111 -5.89 12.63 1.19
N ARG A 112 -5.37 11.94 2.19
CA ARG A 112 -4.79 12.53 3.40
C ARG A 112 -3.28 12.68 3.33
N CYS A 113 -2.65 12.32 2.22
CA CYS A 113 -1.23 12.58 2.02
C CYS A 113 -1.04 14.08 1.78
N CYS A 114 -0.38 14.75 2.71
CA CYS A 114 -0.16 16.20 2.66
C CYS A 114 1.22 16.57 2.08
N GLU A 115 2.16 15.63 2.05
CA GLU A 115 3.48 15.87 1.50
C GLU A 115 4.14 14.57 1.04
N THR A 116 4.92 14.65 -0.04
CA THR A 116 5.78 13.57 -0.50
C THR A 116 7.20 14.06 -0.72
N LEU A 117 8.17 13.27 -0.25
CA LEU A 117 9.58 13.44 -0.58
C LEU A 117 10.03 12.29 -1.49
N LEU A 118 10.83 12.62 -2.48
CA LEU A 118 11.52 11.64 -3.32
C LEU A 118 13.01 11.92 -3.23
N MET A 119 13.76 10.97 -2.71
CA MET A 119 15.20 11.11 -2.42
C MET A 119 15.50 12.36 -1.55
N GLY A 120 14.65 12.64 -0.57
CA GLY A 120 14.76 13.78 0.32
C GLY A 120 14.31 15.12 -0.27
N VAL A 121 13.90 15.15 -1.54
CA VAL A 121 13.42 16.37 -2.21
C VAL A 121 11.89 16.40 -2.19
N ARG A 122 11.34 17.48 -1.65
CA ARG A 122 9.89 17.71 -1.62
C ARG A 122 9.32 17.74 -3.04
N ARG A 123 8.26 16.99 -3.26
CA ARG A 123 7.49 17.04 -4.49
C ARG A 123 6.23 17.87 -4.23
N SER A 124 6.11 19.02 -4.90
CA SER A 124 4.85 19.75 -4.93
C SER A 124 3.86 18.95 -5.78
N GLU A 125 2.63 18.78 -5.28
CA GLU A 125 1.54 18.30 -6.14
C GLU A 125 1.40 19.30 -7.30
N ARG A 126 1.49 18.79 -8.52
CA ARG A 126 0.98 19.56 -9.67
C ARG A 126 -0.54 19.46 -9.58
N THR A 127 -1.15 20.57 -9.17
CA THR A 127 -2.59 20.83 -9.30
C THR A 127 -3.08 20.54 -10.71
#